data_0f9d4cee15b7699e8f6dbd3d48d120c5
#
_entry.id   0f9d4cee15b7699e8f6dbd3d48d120c5
#
_cell.length_a   1.000
_cell.length_b   1.000
_cell.length_c   1.000
_cell.angle_alpha   90.00
_cell.angle_beta   90.00
_cell.angle_gamma   90.00
#
_symmetry.space_group_name_H-M   'P 1'
#
loop_
_entity.id
_entity.type
_entity.pdbx_description
1 polymer ?
#
loop_
_entity_poly.entity_id
_entity_poly.type
_entity_poly.pdbx_seq_one_letter_code
_entity_poly.pdbx_strand_id
1 'polypeptide(L)'
;AGEIAPDLSVLRINVESAQAIPPQADMNNMTDEAIVLVGSGDAAILLTIYEANGRLINAQPVAHRFAADLTPLEPLPFPPVEYRITDATPADVDGRFWAINYFYPGDVKLKADSDPLLRLIVRNLPQVERLVEFRVTDEGVRFADSPPVYLELLADDARNWEGIARLGDRGFLLITDYHPRTILAFVASQ
;
A
#
# COMPACT_ATOMS: atom_id res chain seq x y z
N ALA A 1 18.13 -2.35 -11.98
CA ALA A 1 19.03 -3.30 -11.31
C ALA A 1 20.15 -2.56 -10.57
N GLY A 2 20.77 -3.19 -9.59
CA GLY A 2 21.86 -2.62 -8.82
C GLY A 2 22.79 -3.71 -8.30
N GLU A 3 23.96 -3.28 -7.78
CA GLU A 3 24.94 -4.17 -7.17
C GLU A 3 25.25 -3.70 -5.75
N ILE A 4 25.29 -4.64 -4.83
CA ILE A 4 25.73 -4.39 -3.47
C ILE A 4 27.20 -4.82 -3.38
N ALA A 5 28.07 -3.93 -2.89
CA ALA A 5 29.45 -4.29 -2.63
C ALA A 5 29.53 -5.47 -1.64
N PRO A 6 30.51 -6.40 -1.78
CA PRO A 6 30.61 -7.59 -0.90
C PRO A 6 30.68 -7.27 0.59
N ASP A 7 31.23 -6.11 0.95
CA ASP A 7 31.33 -5.60 2.32
C ASP A 7 30.09 -4.81 2.78
N LEU A 8 29.04 -4.77 1.94
CA LEU A 8 27.80 -4.02 2.16
C LEU A 8 27.97 -2.50 2.34
N SER A 9 29.14 -1.96 1.97
CA SER A 9 29.46 -0.53 2.18
C SER A 9 28.80 0.38 1.13
N VAL A 10 28.49 -0.14 -0.04
CA VAL A 10 27.97 0.64 -1.18
C VAL A 10 26.89 -0.15 -1.93
N LEU A 11 25.76 0.51 -2.18
CA LEU A 11 24.77 0.09 -3.16
C LEU A 11 24.90 0.94 -4.41
N ARG A 12 25.22 0.32 -5.56
CA ARG A 12 25.25 0.99 -6.86
C ARG A 12 23.96 0.71 -7.59
N ILE A 13 23.19 1.76 -7.89
CA ILE A 13 21.97 1.63 -8.69
C ILE A 13 22.32 1.92 -10.15
N ASN A 14 22.00 0.97 -11.03
CA ASN A 14 22.05 1.22 -12.46
C ASN A 14 20.78 1.97 -12.90
N VAL A 15 20.88 3.28 -13.04
CA VAL A 15 19.77 4.14 -13.47
C VAL A 15 19.26 3.84 -14.89
N GLU A 16 20.09 3.28 -15.76
CA GLU A 16 19.67 2.89 -17.12
C GLU A 16 18.70 1.70 -17.11
N SER A 17 18.75 0.88 -16.04
CA SER A 17 17.80 -0.22 -15.83
C SER A 17 16.58 0.16 -14.99
N ALA A 18 16.46 1.43 -14.60
CA ALA A 18 15.27 1.89 -13.87
C ALA A 18 14.04 1.87 -14.81
N GLN A 19 12.93 1.40 -14.28
CA GLN A 19 11.65 1.39 -14.98
C GLN A 19 10.82 2.60 -14.55
N ALA A 20 10.36 3.39 -15.52
CA ALA A 20 9.40 4.45 -15.24
C ALA A 20 8.00 3.83 -15.14
N ILE A 21 7.30 4.12 -14.07
CA ILE A 21 5.91 3.71 -13.85
C ILE A 21 5.02 4.91 -14.21
N PRO A 22 4.10 4.79 -15.18
CA PRO A 22 3.23 5.89 -15.55
C PRO A 22 2.20 6.15 -14.45
N PRO A 23 1.82 7.42 -14.19
CA PRO A 23 0.74 7.73 -13.26
C PRO A 23 -0.59 7.18 -13.78
N GLN A 24 -1.47 6.75 -12.88
CA GLN A 24 -2.76 6.16 -13.24
C GLN A 24 -3.92 7.18 -13.20
N ALA A 25 -3.69 8.37 -12.65
CA ALA A 25 -4.67 9.45 -12.59
C ALA A 25 -4.00 10.82 -12.71
N ASP A 26 -4.77 11.83 -13.11
CA ASP A 26 -4.31 13.23 -13.15
C ASP A 26 -4.37 13.85 -11.75
N MET A 27 -3.46 13.41 -10.90
CA MET A 27 -3.32 13.88 -9.53
C MET A 27 -1.89 14.36 -9.26
N ASN A 28 -1.78 15.57 -8.73
CA ASN A 28 -0.47 16.08 -8.32
C ASN A 28 0.06 15.31 -7.11
N ASN A 29 1.33 14.94 -7.16
CA ASN A 29 2.03 14.29 -6.05
C ASN A 29 1.40 12.95 -5.61
N MET A 30 0.84 12.20 -6.57
CA MET A 30 0.34 10.85 -6.36
C MET A 30 1.03 9.92 -7.35
N THR A 31 1.66 8.88 -6.84
CA THR A 31 2.43 7.90 -7.62
C THR A 31 2.17 6.50 -7.07
N ASP A 32 2.88 5.49 -7.59
CA ASP A 32 2.91 4.18 -6.96
C ASP A 32 3.82 4.27 -5.73
N GLU A 33 3.30 4.04 -4.54
CA GLU A 33 4.05 4.14 -3.27
C GLU A 33 4.24 2.79 -2.57
N ALA A 34 3.30 1.88 -2.69
CA ALA A 34 3.39 0.58 -2.07
C ALA A 34 4.02 -0.47 -3.00
N ILE A 35 4.93 -1.29 -2.46
CA ILE A 35 5.55 -2.43 -3.16
C ILE A 35 5.17 -3.72 -2.46
N VAL A 36 4.62 -4.68 -3.21
CA VAL A 36 4.28 -6.03 -2.72
C VAL A 36 5.17 -7.06 -3.40
N LEU A 37 5.97 -7.77 -2.62
CA LEU A 37 6.70 -8.95 -3.08
C LEU A 37 5.77 -10.17 -3.01
N VAL A 38 5.60 -10.87 -4.14
CA VAL A 38 4.81 -12.10 -4.25
C VAL A 38 5.73 -13.25 -4.61
N GLY A 39 5.76 -14.28 -3.79
CA GLY A 39 6.68 -15.41 -3.97
C GLY A 39 8.12 -15.09 -3.55
N SER A 40 9.08 -15.86 -4.06
CA SER A 40 10.49 -15.74 -3.70
C SER A 40 11.43 -16.21 -4.83
N GLY A 41 12.72 -15.82 -4.73
CA GLY A 41 13.74 -16.19 -5.70
C GLY A 41 13.48 -15.63 -7.09
N ASP A 42 13.95 -16.32 -8.13
CA ASP A 42 13.84 -15.87 -9.53
C ASP A 42 12.40 -15.88 -10.06
N ALA A 43 11.49 -16.60 -9.38
CA ALA A 43 10.07 -16.62 -9.70
C ALA A 43 9.28 -15.55 -8.94
N ALA A 44 9.93 -14.71 -8.14
CA ALA A 44 9.27 -13.61 -7.44
C ALA A 44 8.69 -12.59 -8.43
N ILE A 45 7.54 -12.05 -8.06
CA ILE A 45 6.86 -10.97 -8.77
C ILE A 45 6.79 -9.77 -7.85
N LEU A 46 7.07 -8.59 -8.38
CA LEU A 46 6.87 -7.33 -7.71
C LEU A 46 5.58 -6.69 -8.23
N LEU A 47 4.73 -6.28 -7.32
CA LEU A 47 3.60 -5.41 -7.63
C LEU A 47 3.89 -4.03 -7.07
N THR A 48 3.55 -2.99 -7.84
CA THR A 48 3.47 -1.63 -7.30
C THR A 48 2.03 -1.17 -7.34
N ILE A 49 1.61 -0.45 -6.30
CA ILE A 49 0.23 -0.03 -6.13
C ILE A 49 0.19 1.49 -6.11
N TYR A 50 -0.65 2.05 -6.98
CA TYR A 50 -0.88 3.50 -7.02
C TYR A 50 -1.53 3.97 -5.72
N GLU A 51 -1.15 5.15 -5.27
CA GLU A 51 -1.60 5.70 -3.99
C GLU A 51 -3.11 5.98 -3.96
N ALA A 52 -3.68 6.52 -5.05
CA ALA A 52 -5.06 6.99 -5.11
C ALA A 52 -5.94 6.13 -6.05
N ASN A 53 -6.64 5.14 -5.51
CA ASN A 53 -7.43 4.15 -6.24
C ASN A 53 -8.95 4.32 -6.08
N GLY A 54 -9.42 5.47 -5.56
CA GLY A 54 -10.84 5.75 -5.38
C GLY A 54 -11.59 5.81 -6.71
N ARG A 55 -12.87 5.40 -6.70
CA ARG A 55 -13.71 5.26 -7.92
C ARG A 55 -13.83 6.54 -8.74
N LEU A 56 -13.79 7.71 -8.10
CA LEU A 56 -13.88 9.00 -8.77
C LEU A 56 -12.51 9.54 -9.24
N ILE A 57 -11.43 8.91 -8.82
CA ILE A 57 -10.06 9.33 -9.12
C ILE A 57 -9.45 8.44 -10.21
N ASN A 58 -9.51 7.13 -10.00
CA ASN A 58 -8.96 6.14 -10.90
C ASN A 58 -10.09 5.17 -11.31
N ALA A 59 -10.56 5.30 -12.53
CA ALA A 59 -11.71 4.53 -13.02
C ALA A 59 -11.39 3.03 -13.20
N GLN A 60 -10.13 2.70 -13.45
CA GLN A 60 -9.66 1.34 -13.70
C GLN A 60 -8.30 1.12 -13.01
N PRO A 61 -8.28 1.01 -11.68
CA PRO A 61 -7.03 0.83 -10.96
C PRO A 61 -6.34 -0.47 -11.35
N VAL A 62 -5.03 -0.41 -11.46
CA VAL A 62 -4.19 -1.60 -11.69
C VAL A 62 -3.02 -1.63 -10.69
N ALA A 63 -2.54 -2.82 -10.37
CA ALA A 63 -1.22 -3.01 -9.80
C ALA A 63 -0.25 -3.27 -10.97
N HIS A 64 0.75 -2.41 -11.15
CA HIS A 64 1.80 -2.69 -12.12
C HIS A 64 2.61 -3.89 -11.64
N ARG A 65 3.01 -4.74 -12.59
CA ARG A 65 3.63 -6.02 -12.29
C ARG A 65 4.98 -6.13 -12.99
N PHE A 66 5.97 -6.63 -12.25
CA PHE A 66 7.33 -6.82 -12.73
C PHE A 66 7.85 -8.19 -12.31
N ALA A 67 8.66 -8.81 -13.17
CA ALA A 67 9.48 -9.94 -12.78
C ALA A 67 10.61 -9.50 -11.80
N ALA A 68 11.31 -10.44 -11.20
CA ALA A 68 12.40 -10.16 -10.25
C ALA A 68 13.55 -9.32 -10.85
N ASP A 69 13.75 -9.38 -12.16
CA ASP A 69 14.72 -8.59 -12.92
C ASP A 69 14.20 -7.21 -13.38
N LEU A 70 13.00 -6.82 -12.92
CA LEU A 70 12.25 -5.61 -13.29
C LEU A 70 11.72 -5.61 -14.73
N THR A 71 11.70 -6.75 -15.42
CA THR A 71 10.98 -6.85 -16.70
C THR A 71 9.49 -6.59 -16.48
N PRO A 72 8.88 -5.58 -17.15
CA PRO A 72 7.45 -5.32 -17.02
C PRO A 72 6.61 -6.51 -17.49
N LEU A 73 5.56 -6.81 -16.73
CA LEU A 73 4.56 -7.83 -17.04
C LEU A 73 3.19 -7.15 -17.22
N GLU A 74 2.20 -7.88 -17.74
CA GLU A 74 0.84 -7.38 -17.83
C GLU A 74 0.33 -6.97 -16.45
N PRO A 75 -0.16 -5.74 -16.28
CA PRO A 75 -0.69 -5.26 -15.00
C PRO A 75 -1.88 -6.10 -14.54
N LEU A 76 -2.07 -6.21 -13.24
CA LEU A 76 -3.22 -6.87 -12.66
C LEU A 76 -4.32 -5.86 -12.33
N PRO A 77 -5.59 -6.13 -12.64
CA PRO A 77 -6.70 -5.35 -12.12
C PRO A 77 -6.61 -5.20 -10.60
N PHE A 78 -6.82 -3.99 -10.10
CA PHE A 78 -6.84 -3.67 -8.68
C PHE A 78 -8.25 -3.19 -8.28
N PRO A 79 -8.77 -3.55 -7.10
CA PRO A 79 -10.10 -3.11 -6.71
C PRO A 79 -10.10 -1.62 -6.37
N PRO A 80 -11.16 -0.87 -6.72
CA PRO A 80 -11.30 0.50 -6.26
C PRO A 80 -11.33 0.53 -4.73
N VAL A 81 -10.44 1.33 -4.15
CA VAL A 81 -10.37 1.58 -2.71
C VAL A 81 -10.24 3.07 -2.47
N GLU A 82 -11.11 3.60 -1.62
CA GLU A 82 -11.08 5.01 -1.30
C GLU A 82 -9.90 5.35 -0.39
N TYR A 83 -9.42 6.58 -0.50
CA TYR A 83 -8.27 7.13 0.23
C TYR A 83 -6.92 6.57 -0.23
N ARG A 84 -5.85 6.98 0.46
CA ARG A 84 -4.47 6.63 0.11
C ARG A 84 -4.11 5.18 0.46
N ILE A 85 -3.29 4.57 -0.38
CA ILE A 85 -2.48 3.40 -0.04
C ILE A 85 -1.02 3.84 -0.06
N THR A 86 -0.34 3.82 1.09
CA THR A 86 1.01 4.37 1.25
C THR A 86 2.09 3.31 1.41
N ASP A 87 1.74 2.15 1.95
CA ASP A 87 2.67 1.03 2.03
C ASP A 87 1.93 -0.30 2.16
N ALA A 88 2.62 -1.40 1.89
CA ALA A 88 2.07 -2.75 1.98
C ALA A 88 3.10 -3.77 2.44
N THR A 89 2.63 -4.85 3.08
CA THR A 89 3.47 -5.99 3.42
C THR A 89 3.77 -6.86 2.20
N PRO A 90 4.84 -7.66 2.20
CA PRO A 90 4.94 -8.77 1.26
C PRO A 90 3.73 -9.71 1.35
N ALA A 91 3.40 -10.36 0.22
CA ALA A 91 2.36 -11.37 0.20
C ALA A 91 2.83 -12.66 0.89
N ASP A 92 1.93 -13.31 1.60
CA ASP A 92 2.17 -14.63 2.16
C ASP A 92 2.02 -15.75 1.09
N VAL A 93 2.12 -17.00 1.52
CA VAL A 93 2.05 -18.19 0.63
C VAL A 93 0.69 -18.35 -0.06
N ASP A 94 -0.36 -17.75 0.48
CA ASP A 94 -1.71 -17.72 -0.08
C ASP A 94 -1.98 -16.49 -0.96
N GLY A 95 -0.95 -15.65 -1.18
CA GLY A 95 -1.03 -14.41 -1.92
C GLY A 95 -1.70 -13.26 -1.15
N ARG A 96 -1.84 -13.36 0.18
CA ARG A 96 -2.47 -12.33 1.01
C ARG A 96 -1.44 -11.32 1.49
N PHE A 97 -1.80 -10.04 1.44
CA PHE A 97 -0.98 -8.95 1.96
C PHE A 97 -1.86 -7.87 2.60
N TRP A 98 -1.26 -7.10 3.48
CA TRP A 98 -1.93 -5.98 4.14
C TRP A 98 -1.37 -4.67 3.63
N ALA A 99 -2.24 -3.69 3.46
CA ALA A 99 -1.86 -2.34 3.08
C ALA A 99 -2.38 -1.31 4.08
N ILE A 100 -1.61 -0.25 4.28
CA ILE A 100 -2.07 0.95 4.97
C ILE A 100 -3.05 1.66 4.05
N ASN A 101 -4.21 2.01 4.61
CA ASN A 101 -5.20 2.82 3.91
C ASN A 101 -5.70 3.93 4.83
N TYR A 102 -5.43 5.18 4.46
CA TYR A 102 -5.81 6.29 5.31
C TYR A 102 -6.25 7.52 4.52
N PHE A 103 -7.07 8.36 5.16
CA PHE A 103 -7.50 9.65 4.66
C PHE A 103 -6.77 10.78 5.38
N TYR A 104 -5.96 11.53 4.63
CA TYR A 104 -5.38 12.76 5.13
C TYR A 104 -6.38 13.92 4.93
N PRO A 105 -6.73 14.69 5.97
CA PRO A 105 -7.76 15.74 5.87
C PRO A 105 -7.47 16.83 4.84
N GLY A 106 -6.20 17.04 4.49
CA GLY A 106 -5.77 17.98 3.44
C GLY A 106 -6.07 17.50 2.01
N ASP A 107 -6.36 16.21 1.82
CA ASP A 107 -6.63 15.60 0.51
C ASP A 107 -8.10 15.74 0.12
N VAL A 108 -8.58 16.95 0.01
CA VAL A 108 -9.99 17.26 -0.28
C VAL A 108 -10.51 16.49 -1.51
N LYS A 109 -9.66 16.26 -2.52
CA LYS A 109 -10.01 15.51 -3.73
C LYS A 109 -10.21 14.01 -3.48
N LEU A 110 -9.61 13.45 -2.43
CA LEU A 110 -9.77 12.05 -2.06
C LEU A 110 -10.95 11.81 -1.12
N LYS A 111 -11.66 12.86 -0.73
CA LYS A 111 -12.83 12.71 0.13
C LYS A 111 -13.92 11.96 -0.61
N ALA A 112 -14.22 10.74 -0.16
CA ALA A 112 -15.24 9.90 -0.77
C ALA A 112 -16.64 10.23 -0.21
N ASP A 113 -17.63 10.25 -1.09
CA ASP A 113 -19.05 10.36 -0.69
C ASP A 113 -19.56 9.04 -0.07
N SER A 114 -18.97 7.93 -0.49
CA SER A 114 -19.26 6.60 0.05
C SER A 114 -18.01 5.74 0.04
N ASP A 115 -17.79 5.02 1.12
CA ASP A 115 -16.70 4.06 1.25
C ASP A 115 -17.27 2.67 1.58
N PRO A 116 -17.15 1.70 0.66
CA PRO A 116 -17.74 0.37 0.87
C PRO A 116 -17.08 -0.41 2.02
N LEU A 117 -15.88 -0.03 2.42
CA LEU A 117 -15.18 -0.64 3.55
C LEU A 117 -15.54 0.03 4.89
N LEU A 118 -16.27 1.14 4.88
CA LEU A 118 -16.64 1.84 6.10
C LEU A 118 -17.72 1.05 6.85
N ARG A 119 -17.42 0.59 8.06
CA ARG A 119 -18.42 -0.03 8.93
C ARG A 119 -19.39 1.01 9.45
N LEU A 120 -20.66 0.62 9.64
CA LEU A 120 -21.73 1.48 10.15
C LEU A 120 -21.39 2.21 11.48
N ILE A 121 -20.50 1.61 12.28
CA ILE A 121 -20.07 2.14 13.59
C ILE A 121 -19.12 3.35 13.44
N VAL A 122 -18.52 3.56 12.26
CA VAL A 122 -17.42 4.52 12.04
C VAL A 122 -17.83 5.69 11.14
N ARG A 123 -19.13 5.81 10.81
CA ARG A 123 -19.66 6.75 9.81
C ARG A 123 -19.39 8.24 10.06
N ASN A 124 -18.97 8.63 11.24
CA ASN A 124 -18.75 10.04 11.60
C ASN A 124 -17.28 10.37 11.92
N LEU A 125 -16.34 9.50 11.58
CA LEU A 125 -14.94 9.85 11.80
C LEU A 125 -14.49 10.87 10.75
N PRO A 126 -13.91 11.99 11.18
CA PRO A 126 -13.31 12.98 10.27
C PRO A 126 -12.08 12.43 9.53
N GLN A 127 -11.58 11.29 9.97
CA GLN A 127 -10.36 10.65 9.48
C GLN A 127 -10.58 9.14 9.37
N VAL A 128 -9.94 8.53 8.39
CA VAL A 128 -9.91 7.07 8.23
C VAL A 128 -8.45 6.64 8.30
N GLU A 129 -8.13 5.77 9.25
CA GLU A 129 -6.84 5.10 9.35
C GLU A 129 -7.11 3.62 9.58
N ARG A 130 -6.69 2.77 8.65
CA ARG A 130 -6.97 1.33 8.72
C ARG A 130 -5.95 0.50 7.97
N LEU A 131 -5.90 -0.77 8.30
CA LEU A 131 -5.23 -1.79 7.50
C LEU A 131 -6.29 -2.56 6.72
N VAL A 132 -6.02 -2.78 5.43
CA VAL A 132 -6.89 -3.54 4.53
C VAL A 132 -6.14 -4.75 4.01
N GLU A 133 -6.75 -5.93 4.11
CA GLU A 133 -6.18 -7.15 3.55
C GLU A 133 -6.64 -7.35 2.11
N PHE A 134 -5.68 -7.64 1.24
CA PHE A 134 -5.87 -7.98 -0.16
C PHE A 134 -5.34 -9.37 -0.44
N ARG A 135 -5.75 -9.92 -1.57
CA ARG A 135 -5.24 -11.18 -2.11
C ARG A 135 -4.92 -11.06 -3.58
N VAL A 136 -3.72 -11.49 -3.97
CA VAL A 136 -3.31 -11.63 -5.37
C VAL A 136 -3.88 -12.93 -5.92
N THR A 137 -4.50 -12.87 -7.09
CA THR A 137 -5.02 -14.02 -7.85
C THR A 137 -4.58 -13.92 -9.30
N ASP A 138 -4.78 -14.96 -10.09
CA ASP A 138 -4.48 -14.95 -11.52
C ASP A 138 -5.31 -13.91 -12.30
N GLU A 139 -6.49 -13.54 -11.78
CA GLU A 139 -7.43 -12.61 -12.42
C GLU A 139 -7.24 -11.16 -11.96
N GLY A 140 -6.44 -10.92 -10.92
CA GLY A 140 -6.20 -9.59 -10.35
C GLY A 140 -6.03 -9.60 -8.84
N VAL A 141 -5.87 -8.42 -8.27
CA VAL A 141 -5.90 -8.20 -6.82
C VAL A 141 -7.35 -8.03 -6.37
N ARG A 142 -7.71 -8.61 -5.25
CA ARG A 142 -9.06 -8.52 -4.66
C ARG A 142 -8.99 -8.22 -3.19
N PHE A 143 -10.05 -7.67 -2.61
CA PHE A 143 -10.19 -7.63 -1.16
C PHE A 143 -10.21 -9.07 -0.63
N ALA A 144 -9.51 -9.30 0.48
CA ALA A 144 -9.66 -10.54 1.23
C ALA A 144 -10.99 -10.53 2.02
N ASP A 145 -11.38 -11.70 2.54
CA ASP A 145 -12.61 -11.83 3.34
C ASP A 145 -12.50 -11.20 4.74
N SER A 146 -11.26 -10.87 5.17
CA SER A 146 -11.00 -10.24 6.45
C SER A 146 -11.54 -8.82 6.49
N PRO A 147 -12.23 -8.43 7.56
CA PRO A 147 -12.65 -7.05 7.71
C PRO A 147 -11.45 -6.13 7.91
N PRO A 148 -11.51 -4.86 7.47
CA PRO A 148 -10.48 -3.88 7.77
C PRO A 148 -10.22 -3.73 9.27
N VAL A 149 -8.96 -3.57 9.64
CA VAL A 149 -8.53 -3.27 11.01
C VAL A 149 -8.43 -1.76 11.15
N TYR A 150 -9.36 -1.14 11.88
CA TYR A 150 -9.32 0.29 12.13
C TYR A 150 -8.35 0.60 13.26
N LEU A 151 -7.48 1.60 13.01
CA LEU A 151 -6.56 2.10 14.02
C LEU A 151 -7.32 3.08 14.92
N GLU A 152 -7.19 2.91 16.23
CA GLU A 152 -7.84 3.81 17.18
C GLU A 152 -7.16 5.18 17.15
N LEU A 153 -7.96 6.20 16.92
CA LEU A 153 -7.52 7.59 16.89
C LEU A 153 -7.67 8.18 18.30
N LEU A 154 -6.54 8.34 19.00
CA LEU A 154 -6.53 8.95 20.35
C LEU A 154 -6.51 10.48 20.32
N ALA A 155 -6.38 11.08 19.14
CA ALA A 155 -6.33 12.52 18.92
C ALA A 155 -6.95 12.88 17.57
N ASP A 156 -7.34 14.13 17.39
CA ASP A 156 -7.97 14.63 16.16
C ASP A 156 -6.99 14.83 14.98
N ASP A 157 -5.70 14.55 15.18
CA ASP A 157 -4.66 14.72 14.16
C ASP A 157 -4.44 13.45 13.34
N ALA A 158 -4.49 13.58 12.02
CA ALA A 158 -4.07 12.51 11.10
C ALA A 158 -2.59 12.19 11.28
N ARG A 159 -2.23 10.92 11.28
CA ARG A 159 -0.90 10.46 11.67
C ARG A 159 0.04 10.18 10.51
N ASN A 160 -0.37 10.37 9.27
CA ASN A 160 0.46 10.16 8.08
C ASN A 160 1.26 8.84 8.12
N TRP A 161 0.56 7.70 8.13
CA TRP A 161 1.19 6.38 8.16
C TRP A 161 1.86 6.07 6.82
N GLU A 162 3.17 5.79 6.83
CA GLU A 162 3.98 5.63 5.62
C GLU A 162 4.78 4.31 5.60
N GLY A 163 4.72 3.52 6.65
CA GLY A 163 5.45 2.25 6.68
C GLY A 163 4.74 1.18 7.48
N ILE A 164 4.72 -0.06 6.95
CA ILE A 164 4.16 -1.25 7.59
C ILE A 164 5.13 -2.43 7.48
N ALA A 165 5.29 -3.16 8.58
CA ALA A 165 5.99 -4.43 8.60
C ALA A 165 5.19 -5.48 9.39
N ARG A 166 5.00 -6.66 8.80
CA ARG A 166 4.35 -7.79 9.50
C ARG A 166 5.34 -8.52 10.40
N LEU A 167 4.98 -8.77 11.65
CA LEU A 167 5.75 -9.54 12.62
C LEU A 167 5.19 -10.97 12.77
N GLY A 168 5.12 -11.69 11.67
CA GLY A 168 4.54 -13.04 11.65
C GLY A 168 3.10 -13.02 12.18
N ASP A 169 2.79 -13.90 13.14
CA ASP A 169 1.45 -14.01 13.73
C ASP A 169 1.21 -13.03 14.88
N ARG A 170 2.20 -12.23 15.27
CA ARG A 170 2.06 -11.30 16.40
C ARG A 170 1.32 -10.02 16.03
N GLY A 171 1.39 -9.58 14.76
CA GLY A 171 0.77 -8.34 14.31
C GLY A 171 1.64 -7.50 13.40
N PHE A 172 1.46 -6.20 13.45
CA PHE A 172 2.12 -5.24 12.56
C PHE A 172 2.85 -4.15 13.33
N LEU A 173 4.00 -3.76 12.82
CA LEU A 173 4.65 -2.49 13.14
C LEU A 173 4.22 -1.46 12.10
N LEU A 174 3.89 -0.26 12.56
CA LEU A 174 3.53 0.89 11.74
C LEU A 174 4.44 2.06 12.09
N ILE A 175 4.80 2.86 11.10
CA ILE A 175 5.58 4.08 11.29
C ILE A 175 4.96 5.24 10.53
N THR A 176 5.02 6.44 11.13
CA THR A 176 4.53 7.67 10.49
C THR A 176 5.66 8.49 9.90
N ASP A 177 5.38 9.22 8.82
CA ASP A 177 6.15 10.38 8.39
C ASP A 177 5.48 11.66 8.92
N TYR A 178 5.75 12.01 10.16
CA TYR A 178 5.15 13.16 10.83
C TYR A 178 6.20 13.98 11.58
N HIS A 179 6.38 15.21 11.16
CA HIS A 179 7.28 16.17 11.82
C HIS A 179 6.57 16.90 12.96
N PRO A 180 7.19 17.15 14.12
CA PRO A 180 8.58 16.79 14.49
C PRO A 180 8.74 15.44 15.18
N ARG A 181 7.73 14.60 15.20
CA ARG A 181 7.74 13.32 15.95
C ARG A 181 7.25 12.17 15.09
N THR A 182 8.15 11.28 14.70
CA THR A 182 7.79 9.98 14.16
C THR A 182 7.15 9.11 15.25
N ILE A 183 6.04 8.48 14.94
CA ILE A 183 5.39 7.50 15.79
C ILE A 183 5.72 6.10 15.27
N LEU A 184 6.20 5.23 16.16
CA LEU A 184 6.28 3.80 15.92
C LEU A 184 5.20 3.12 16.76
N ALA A 185 4.30 2.41 16.10
CA ALA A 185 3.17 1.73 16.74
C ALA A 185 3.19 0.23 16.48
N PHE A 186 2.59 -0.54 17.38
CA PHE A 186 2.36 -1.97 17.24
C PHE A 186 0.85 -2.25 17.28
N VAL A 187 0.36 -2.98 16.26
CA VAL A 187 -1.02 -3.46 16.17
C VAL A 187 -0.98 -4.98 16.32
N ALA A 188 -1.51 -5.50 17.41
CA ALA A 188 -1.53 -6.93 17.68
C ALA A 188 -2.53 -7.66 16.75
N SER A 189 -2.15 -8.84 16.26
CA SER A 189 -3.12 -9.79 15.68
C SER A 189 -4.11 -10.23 16.76
N GLN A 190 -5.38 -10.37 16.38
CA GLN A 190 -6.42 -10.93 17.27
C GLN A 190 -6.54 -12.42 17.07
#